data_c8898e204121bf278e12eb717e7e6912
#
_entry.id   c8898e204121bf278e12eb717e7e6912
#
_cell.length_a   1.000
_cell.length_b   1.000
_cell.length_c   1.000
_cell.angle_alpha   90.00
_cell.angle_beta   90.00
_cell.angle_gamma   90.00
#
_symmetry.space_group_name_H-M   'P 1'
#
loop_
_entity.id
_entity.type
_entity.pdbx_description
1 polymer ?
#
loop_
_entity_poly.entity_id
_entity_poly.type
_entity_poly.pdbx_seq_one_letter_code
_entity_poly.pdbx_strand_id
1 'polypeptide(L)'
;MDILNHLPKQYVFLNYLRCHDDIGWGLDYETLKQWGMEEIPHKRYLNDYFTGKIAGSISRGELYNDDPVTQDARFCGTTASMCGIEKAGFEQNKEAMETAVREDLMLHAYMLTQSGIPMLYSGDELGQVNDYSYKEDPAKCADSRYIHRGKLQWELAENKNDPTTVQGSIFQTLDRL
;
A
#
# COMPACT_ATOMS: atom_id res chain seq x y z
N MET A 1 16.21 1.73 -14.38
CA MET A 1 15.79 2.89 -15.20
C MET A 1 16.15 2.71 -16.67
N ASP A 2 17.36 2.27 -17.01
CA ASP A 2 17.78 2.16 -18.42
C ASP A 2 16.93 1.22 -19.28
N ILE A 3 16.44 0.11 -18.73
CA ILE A 3 15.56 -0.83 -19.45
C ILE A 3 14.27 -0.15 -19.92
N LEU A 4 13.65 0.66 -19.04
CA LEU A 4 12.39 1.33 -19.37
C LEU A 4 12.56 2.37 -20.48
N ASN A 5 13.70 3.06 -20.52
CA ASN A 5 14.00 4.08 -21.52
C ASN A 5 14.30 3.50 -22.90
N HIS A 6 14.61 2.20 -22.98
CA HIS A 6 14.96 1.51 -24.24
C HIS A 6 13.84 0.62 -24.79
N LEU A 7 12.66 0.63 -24.16
CA LEU A 7 11.53 -0.11 -24.69
C LEU A 7 11.05 0.47 -26.02
N PRO A 8 10.68 -0.39 -26.99
CA PRO A 8 10.02 0.07 -28.21
C PRO A 8 8.75 0.85 -27.88
N LYS A 9 8.48 1.94 -28.62
CA LYS A 9 7.38 2.88 -28.35
C LYS A 9 5.97 2.26 -28.31
N GLN A 10 5.80 1.07 -28.91
CA GLN A 10 4.53 0.34 -28.89
C GLN A 10 4.27 -0.41 -27.59
N TYR A 11 5.25 -0.51 -26.68
CA TYR A 11 5.09 -1.12 -25.37
C TYR A 11 4.91 -0.05 -24.31
N VAL A 12 3.96 -0.26 -23.44
CA VAL A 12 3.65 0.65 -22.32
C VAL A 12 3.35 -0.16 -21.09
N PHE A 13 3.79 0.32 -19.91
CA PHE A 13 3.46 -0.27 -18.64
C PHE A 13 2.15 0.27 -18.07
N LEU A 14 1.46 -0.56 -17.31
CA LEU A 14 0.44 -0.13 -16.37
C LEU A 14 1.12 0.06 -15.03
N ASN A 15 1.12 1.28 -14.50
CA ASN A 15 1.76 1.63 -13.24
C ASN A 15 0.72 1.73 -12.16
N TYR A 16 0.88 0.99 -11.07
CA TYR A 16 0.00 1.04 -9.91
C TYR A 16 0.78 0.72 -8.63
N LEU A 17 0.33 1.24 -7.51
CA LEU A 17 0.91 0.91 -6.20
C LEU A 17 0.38 -0.43 -5.71
N ARG A 18 -0.90 -0.69 -5.91
CA ARG A 18 -1.59 -1.94 -5.59
C ARG A 18 -2.73 -2.22 -6.56
N CYS A 19 -3.21 -3.44 -6.52
CA CYS A 19 -4.44 -3.84 -7.22
C CYS A 19 -5.31 -4.73 -6.31
N HIS A 20 -6.17 -5.57 -6.88
CA HIS A 20 -6.98 -6.54 -6.14
C HIS A 20 -6.17 -7.73 -5.61
N ASP A 21 -4.92 -7.85 -6.03
CA ASP A 21 -4.01 -8.93 -5.59
C ASP A 21 -3.04 -8.46 -4.52
N ASP A 22 -2.34 -9.42 -3.94
CA ASP A 22 -1.28 -9.20 -2.97
C ASP A 22 -0.06 -8.51 -3.59
N ILE A 23 0.74 -7.87 -2.75
CA ILE A 23 1.99 -7.21 -3.12
C ILE A 23 3.16 -8.12 -2.80
N GLY A 24 3.97 -8.44 -3.82
CA GLY A 24 5.20 -9.21 -3.68
C GLY A 24 6.44 -8.34 -3.56
N TRP A 25 7.43 -8.83 -2.84
CA TRP A 25 8.74 -8.18 -2.71
C TRP A 25 9.67 -8.65 -3.83
N GLY A 26 9.70 -7.95 -4.95
CA GLY A 26 10.61 -8.22 -6.07
C GLY A 26 11.98 -7.58 -5.88
N LEU A 27 12.63 -7.81 -4.75
CA LEU A 27 13.90 -7.19 -4.41
C LEU A 27 15.09 -7.95 -5.05
N ASP A 28 16.06 -7.19 -5.56
CA ASP A 28 17.31 -7.73 -6.10
C ASP A 28 18.31 -8.01 -4.96
N TYR A 29 18.27 -9.22 -4.43
CA TYR A 29 19.14 -9.61 -3.34
C TYR A 29 20.61 -9.77 -3.75
N GLU A 30 20.94 -9.96 -5.00
CA GLU A 30 22.33 -9.93 -5.47
C GLU A 30 22.94 -8.53 -5.28
N THR A 31 22.16 -7.49 -5.55
CA THR A 31 22.57 -6.12 -5.28
C THR A 31 22.52 -5.80 -3.78
N LEU A 32 21.48 -6.22 -3.06
CA LEU A 32 21.32 -5.92 -1.63
C LEU A 32 22.40 -6.56 -0.75
N LYS A 33 22.91 -7.72 -1.11
CA LYS A 33 24.07 -8.36 -0.45
C LYS A 33 25.31 -7.46 -0.43
N GLN A 34 25.52 -6.64 -1.44
CA GLN A 34 26.64 -5.69 -1.50
C GLN A 34 26.54 -4.62 -0.39
N TRP A 35 25.35 -4.40 0.14
CA TRP A 35 25.08 -3.49 1.25
C TRP A 35 24.90 -4.21 2.60
N GLY A 36 25.27 -5.49 2.65
CA GLY A 36 25.20 -6.30 3.86
C GLY A 36 23.79 -6.78 4.23
N MET A 37 22.85 -6.72 3.29
CA MET A 37 21.49 -7.19 3.51
C MET A 37 21.36 -8.66 3.13
N GLU A 38 21.04 -9.50 4.11
CA GLU A 38 20.74 -10.91 3.89
C GLU A 38 19.24 -11.10 3.59
N GLU A 39 18.93 -11.97 2.64
CA GLU A 39 17.60 -12.16 2.10
C GLU A 39 16.55 -12.52 3.17
N ILE A 40 16.77 -13.61 3.90
CA ILE A 40 15.78 -14.12 4.87
C ILE A 40 15.54 -13.13 6.03
N PRO A 41 16.57 -12.60 6.71
CA PRO A 41 16.38 -11.60 7.75
C PRO A 41 15.69 -10.33 7.25
N HIS A 42 16.00 -9.88 6.03
CA HIS A 42 15.40 -8.69 5.46
C HIS A 42 13.92 -8.92 5.11
N LYS A 43 13.58 -10.05 4.48
CA LYS A 43 12.18 -10.41 4.21
C LYS A 43 11.35 -10.49 5.50
N ARG A 44 11.90 -11.11 6.55
CA ARG A 44 11.25 -11.16 7.87
C ARG A 44 11.01 -9.76 8.43
N TYR A 45 12.01 -8.89 8.35
CA TYR A 45 11.85 -7.51 8.79
C TYR A 45 10.73 -6.80 8.04
N LEU A 46 10.66 -6.92 6.71
CA LEU A 46 9.61 -6.32 5.89
C LEU A 46 8.23 -6.88 6.27
N ASN A 47 8.11 -8.21 6.37
CA ASN A 47 6.86 -8.86 6.76
C ASN A 47 6.36 -8.36 8.12
N ASP A 48 7.24 -8.28 9.12
CA ASP A 48 6.90 -7.82 10.46
C ASP A 48 6.62 -6.32 10.50
N TYR A 49 7.35 -5.51 9.72
CA TYR A 49 7.11 -4.07 9.63
C TYR A 49 5.75 -3.77 9.01
N PHE A 50 5.46 -4.32 7.84
CA PHE A 50 4.23 -4.01 7.13
C PHE A 50 2.97 -4.61 7.78
N THR A 51 3.12 -5.65 8.60
CA THR A 51 2.01 -6.18 9.41
C THR A 51 1.88 -5.52 10.80
N GLY A 52 2.72 -4.52 11.10
CA GLY A 52 2.65 -3.78 12.36
C GLY A 52 3.20 -4.51 13.59
N LYS A 53 3.95 -5.61 13.40
CA LYS A 53 4.52 -6.42 14.50
C LYS A 53 5.77 -5.79 15.12
N ILE A 54 6.45 -4.91 14.41
CA ILE A 54 7.66 -4.23 14.91
C ILE A 54 7.25 -2.96 15.65
N ALA A 55 7.84 -2.73 16.81
CA ALA A 55 7.66 -1.48 17.55
C ALA A 55 8.09 -0.29 16.68
N GLY A 56 7.23 0.72 16.60
CA GLY A 56 7.44 1.89 15.73
C GLY A 56 6.91 1.74 14.30
N SER A 57 6.47 0.55 13.86
CA SER A 57 5.81 0.42 12.56
C SER A 57 4.53 1.25 12.51
N ILE A 58 4.40 2.00 11.42
CA ILE A 58 3.18 2.75 11.11
C ILE A 58 2.18 1.91 10.31
N SER A 59 2.66 0.90 9.59
CA SER A 59 1.87 0.09 8.66
C SER A 59 0.93 -0.88 9.35
N ARG A 60 -0.17 -1.19 8.66
CA ARG A 60 -1.11 -2.24 9.01
C ARG A 60 -1.45 -3.06 7.78
N GLY A 61 -1.44 -4.38 7.93
CA GLY A 61 -1.79 -5.33 6.88
C GLY A 61 -1.63 -6.76 7.33
N GLU A 62 -1.78 -7.67 6.39
CA GLU A 62 -1.67 -9.11 6.63
C GLU A 62 -0.78 -9.78 5.59
N LEU A 63 -0.29 -10.97 5.91
CA LEU A 63 0.49 -11.78 4.99
C LEU A 63 -0.41 -12.78 4.27
N TYR A 64 -0.08 -13.05 3.03
CA TYR A 64 -0.64 -14.11 2.20
C TYR A 64 0.49 -15.02 1.73
N ASN A 65 0.27 -16.34 1.71
CA ASN A 65 1.28 -17.35 1.38
C ASN A 65 2.58 -17.19 2.20
N ASP A 66 2.42 -17.01 3.51
CA ASP A 66 3.56 -16.89 4.43
C ASP A 66 4.30 -18.23 4.55
N ASP A 67 5.56 -18.27 4.11
CA ASP A 67 6.46 -19.40 4.25
C ASP A 67 7.43 -19.15 5.42
N PRO A 68 7.31 -19.91 6.51
CA PRO A 68 8.13 -19.70 7.70
C PRO A 68 9.62 -20.05 7.49
N VAL A 69 9.98 -20.79 6.44
CA VAL A 69 11.35 -21.20 6.15
C VAL A 69 12.07 -20.15 5.33
N THR A 70 11.51 -19.78 4.19
CA THR A 70 12.09 -18.80 3.26
C THR A 70 11.76 -17.36 3.63
N GLN A 71 10.77 -17.15 4.49
CA GLN A 71 10.15 -15.84 4.80
C GLN A 71 9.53 -15.17 3.56
N ASP A 72 9.35 -15.93 2.47
CA ASP A 72 8.55 -15.46 1.35
C ASP A 72 7.10 -15.32 1.79
N ALA A 73 6.59 -14.13 1.58
CA ALA A 73 5.20 -13.79 1.83
C ALA A 73 4.77 -12.70 0.86
N ARG A 74 3.46 -12.50 0.78
CA ARG A 74 2.86 -11.40 0.04
C ARG A 74 2.16 -10.50 1.04
N PHE A 75 2.33 -9.20 0.86
CA PHE A 75 1.63 -8.22 1.69
C PHE A 75 0.23 -7.97 1.14
N CYS A 76 -0.75 -7.94 2.04
CA CYS A 76 -2.14 -7.57 1.78
C CYS A 76 -2.52 -6.37 2.65
N GLY A 77 -2.96 -5.31 2.01
CA GLY A 77 -3.37 -4.08 2.67
C GLY A 77 -3.67 -2.97 1.66
N THR A 78 -4.36 -1.93 2.11
CA THR A 78 -4.55 -0.71 1.32
C THR A 78 -3.32 0.19 1.40
N THR A 79 -3.11 1.06 0.43
CA THR A 79 -2.02 2.04 0.44
C THR A 79 -2.12 2.93 1.69
N ALA A 80 -3.31 3.38 2.02
CA ALA A 80 -3.57 4.20 3.21
C ALA A 80 -3.16 3.50 4.52
N SER A 81 -3.48 2.20 4.67
CA SER A 81 -3.08 1.43 5.86
C SER A 81 -1.58 1.16 5.91
N MET A 82 -0.97 0.93 4.76
CA MET A 82 0.48 0.75 4.62
C MET A 82 1.23 2.02 5.03
N CYS A 83 0.74 3.19 4.63
CA CYS A 83 1.33 4.50 4.95
C CYS A 83 1.00 5.01 6.36
N GLY A 84 0.18 4.29 7.14
CA GLY A 84 -0.08 4.62 8.54
C GLY A 84 -1.34 5.42 8.82
N ILE A 85 -2.18 5.72 7.81
CA ILE A 85 -3.45 6.44 8.01
C ILE A 85 -4.37 5.68 8.97
N GLU A 86 -4.45 4.35 8.83
CA GLU A 86 -5.24 3.50 9.71
C GLU A 86 -4.77 3.60 11.17
N LYS A 87 -3.46 3.45 11.40
CA LYS A 87 -2.88 3.54 12.74
C LYS A 87 -3.08 4.92 13.35
N ALA A 88 -2.77 5.98 12.61
CA ALA A 88 -2.92 7.34 13.07
C ALA A 88 -4.38 7.68 13.43
N GLY A 89 -5.33 7.17 12.65
CA GLY A 89 -6.76 7.31 12.92
C GLY A 89 -7.18 6.58 14.20
N PHE A 90 -6.71 5.35 14.38
CA PHE A 90 -6.97 4.57 15.59
C PHE A 90 -6.39 5.23 16.85
N GLU A 91 -5.18 5.75 16.79
CA GLU A 91 -4.49 6.44 17.88
C GLU A 91 -4.95 7.89 18.07
N GLN A 92 -5.80 8.42 17.18
CA GLN A 92 -6.26 9.82 17.15
C GLN A 92 -5.08 10.81 17.15
N ASN A 93 -3.98 10.43 16.52
CA ASN A 93 -2.75 11.22 16.44
C ASN A 93 -2.74 12.09 15.17
N LYS A 94 -2.99 13.37 15.32
CA LYS A 94 -3.07 14.33 14.19
C LYS A 94 -1.75 14.50 13.45
N GLU A 95 -0.63 14.59 14.15
CA GLU A 95 0.69 14.77 13.53
C GLU A 95 1.09 13.52 12.72
N ALA A 96 0.85 12.33 13.29
CA ALA A 96 1.03 11.08 12.57
C ALA A 96 0.12 10.98 11.35
N MET A 97 -1.14 11.44 11.45
CA MET A 97 -2.08 11.46 10.33
C MET A 97 -1.59 12.37 9.19
N GLU A 98 -1.13 13.58 9.49
CA GLU A 98 -0.58 14.49 8.47
C GLU A 98 0.65 13.90 7.77
N THR A 99 1.48 13.18 8.51
CA THR A 99 2.65 12.49 7.96
C THR A 99 2.22 11.33 7.06
N ALA A 100 1.29 10.49 7.53
CA ALA A 100 0.77 9.35 6.80
C ALA A 100 0.10 9.76 5.47
N VAL A 101 -0.69 10.83 5.47
CA VAL A 101 -1.29 11.39 4.25
C VAL A 101 -0.22 11.87 3.28
N ARG A 102 0.84 12.52 3.77
CA ARG A 102 1.96 12.94 2.90
C ARG A 102 2.72 11.77 2.31
N GLU A 103 2.93 10.69 3.06
CA GLU A 103 3.56 9.47 2.56
C GLU A 103 2.71 8.79 1.49
N ASP A 104 1.41 8.67 1.71
CA ASP A 104 0.46 8.13 0.74
C ASP A 104 0.49 8.93 -0.58
N LEU A 105 0.38 10.25 -0.48
CA LEU A 105 0.45 11.16 -1.63
C LEU A 105 1.81 11.12 -2.34
N MET A 106 2.91 10.97 -1.61
CA MET A 106 4.25 10.85 -2.19
C MET A 106 4.36 9.56 -3.04
N LEU A 107 3.85 8.44 -2.57
CA LEU A 107 3.86 7.20 -3.33
C LEU A 107 3.00 7.31 -4.59
N HIS A 108 1.82 7.91 -4.50
CA HIS A 108 0.97 8.14 -5.66
C HIS A 108 1.62 9.11 -6.66
N ALA A 109 2.22 10.20 -6.19
CA ALA A 109 2.96 11.14 -7.05
C ALA A 109 4.12 10.44 -7.77
N TYR A 110 4.88 9.60 -7.05
CA TYR A 110 5.93 8.80 -7.66
C TYR A 110 5.37 7.89 -8.77
N MET A 111 4.28 7.18 -8.51
CA MET A 111 3.62 6.31 -9.49
C MET A 111 3.14 7.09 -10.71
N LEU A 112 2.52 8.25 -10.52
CA LEU A 112 2.02 9.11 -11.59
C LEU A 112 3.13 9.71 -12.47
N THR A 113 4.34 9.88 -11.93
CA THR A 113 5.50 10.39 -12.68
C THR A 113 6.24 9.32 -13.48
N GLN A 114 5.89 8.05 -13.32
CA GLN A 114 6.53 6.99 -14.10
C GLN A 114 6.00 6.95 -15.54
N SER A 115 6.88 6.57 -16.47
CA SER A 115 6.48 6.33 -17.86
C SER A 115 5.50 5.16 -17.93
N GLY A 116 4.30 5.39 -18.48
CA GLY A 116 3.26 4.36 -18.58
C GLY A 116 1.86 4.93 -18.41
N ILE A 117 0.90 4.05 -18.18
CA ILE A 117 -0.48 4.40 -17.89
C ILE A 117 -0.69 4.22 -16.38
N PRO A 118 -0.89 5.30 -15.62
CA PRO A 118 -1.13 5.20 -14.19
C PRO A 118 -2.53 4.66 -13.91
N MET A 119 -2.63 3.79 -12.91
CA MET A 119 -3.89 3.23 -12.41
C MET A 119 -4.00 3.43 -10.92
N LEU A 120 -5.09 4.05 -10.49
CA LEU A 120 -5.49 4.11 -9.09
C LEU A 120 -6.46 2.95 -8.81
N TYR A 121 -6.19 2.20 -7.74
CA TYR A 121 -7.14 1.20 -7.29
C TYR A 121 -8.27 1.88 -6.51
N SER A 122 -9.52 1.46 -6.80
CA SER A 122 -10.71 2.07 -6.21
C SER A 122 -10.63 2.14 -4.68
N GLY A 123 -10.81 3.33 -4.13
CA GLY A 123 -10.70 3.66 -2.70
C GLY A 123 -9.37 4.30 -2.30
N ASP A 124 -8.30 4.16 -3.09
CA ASP A 124 -7.04 4.85 -2.82
C ASP A 124 -7.19 6.37 -2.91
N GLU A 125 -8.01 6.85 -3.84
CA GLU A 125 -8.36 8.27 -4.00
C GLU A 125 -9.08 8.88 -2.79
N LEU A 126 -9.57 8.04 -1.89
CA LEU A 126 -10.27 8.45 -0.67
C LEU A 126 -9.50 8.07 0.61
N GLY A 127 -8.31 7.49 0.48
CA GLY A 127 -7.55 7.00 1.62
C GLY A 127 -8.27 5.88 2.39
N GLN A 128 -8.99 5.00 1.67
CA GLN A 128 -9.72 3.89 2.27
C GLN A 128 -8.75 2.94 2.96
N VAL A 129 -8.99 2.66 4.24
CA VAL A 129 -8.19 1.75 5.06
C VAL A 129 -8.63 0.29 4.93
N ASN A 130 -7.90 -0.62 5.54
CA ASN A 130 -8.18 -2.05 5.57
C ASN A 130 -9.58 -2.38 6.10
N ASP A 131 -10.19 -3.40 5.51
CA ASP A 131 -11.47 -3.96 5.95
C ASP A 131 -11.27 -5.34 6.56
N TYR A 132 -11.37 -5.44 7.87
CA TYR A 132 -11.22 -6.69 8.61
C TYR A 132 -12.49 -7.52 8.71
N SER A 133 -13.63 -7.01 8.23
CA SER A 133 -14.92 -7.72 8.30
C SER A 133 -14.94 -9.02 7.50
N TYR A 134 -14.02 -9.18 6.54
CA TYR A 134 -13.88 -10.41 5.76
C TYR A 134 -13.62 -11.64 6.64
N LYS A 135 -13.03 -11.46 7.85
CA LYS A 135 -12.74 -12.55 8.79
C LYS A 135 -14.00 -13.20 9.35
N GLU A 136 -15.12 -12.48 9.32
CA GLU A 136 -16.42 -12.97 9.78
C GLU A 136 -17.15 -13.75 8.69
N ASP A 137 -16.71 -13.65 7.42
CA ASP A 137 -17.28 -14.36 6.27
C ASP A 137 -16.57 -15.69 6.04
N PRO A 138 -17.21 -16.85 6.27
CA PRO A 138 -16.59 -18.17 6.08
C PRO A 138 -16.06 -18.41 4.65
N ALA A 139 -16.59 -17.71 3.66
CA ALA A 139 -16.15 -17.84 2.27
C ALA A 139 -14.88 -17.01 1.96
N LYS A 140 -14.51 -16.09 2.84
CA LYS A 140 -13.40 -15.15 2.62
C LYS A 140 -12.30 -15.22 3.68
N CYS A 141 -12.63 -15.65 4.89
CA CYS A 141 -11.73 -15.58 6.05
C CYS A 141 -10.38 -16.27 5.87
N ALA A 142 -10.29 -17.25 4.95
CA ALA A 142 -9.05 -17.96 4.63
C ALA A 142 -8.13 -17.23 3.63
N ASP A 143 -8.58 -16.11 3.05
CA ASP A 143 -7.83 -15.37 2.04
C ASP A 143 -7.63 -13.91 2.50
N SER A 144 -6.43 -13.62 3.01
CA SER A 144 -6.08 -12.30 3.54
C SER A 144 -6.14 -11.16 2.52
N ARG A 145 -6.21 -11.46 1.21
CA ARG A 145 -6.40 -10.44 0.17
C ARG A 145 -7.73 -9.70 0.29
N TYR A 146 -8.71 -10.32 0.96
CA TYR A 146 -9.99 -9.63 1.20
C TYR A 146 -9.89 -8.42 2.12
N ILE A 147 -8.79 -8.27 2.87
CA ILE A 147 -8.54 -7.10 3.70
C ILE A 147 -8.56 -5.78 2.90
N HIS A 148 -8.13 -5.83 1.64
CA HIS A 148 -8.10 -4.66 0.74
C HIS A 148 -9.11 -4.74 -0.42
N ARG A 149 -10.02 -5.74 -0.40
CA ARG A 149 -11.10 -5.92 -1.36
C ARG A 149 -12.46 -5.53 -0.80
N GLY A 150 -12.46 -4.76 0.29
CA GLY A 150 -13.68 -4.24 0.91
C GLY A 150 -14.50 -3.39 -0.07
N LYS A 151 -15.79 -3.24 0.23
CA LYS A 151 -16.67 -2.36 -0.55
C LYS A 151 -16.17 -0.92 -0.45
N LEU A 152 -16.29 -0.17 -1.54
CA LEU A 152 -16.05 1.27 -1.51
C LEU A 152 -17.00 1.91 -0.50
N GLN A 153 -16.43 2.66 0.43
CA GLN A 153 -17.17 3.39 1.47
C GLN A 153 -17.64 4.73 0.89
N TRP A 154 -18.82 4.72 0.29
CA TRP A 154 -19.38 5.90 -0.38
C TRP A 154 -19.53 7.10 0.54
N GLU A 155 -19.73 6.90 1.84
CA GLU A 155 -19.79 7.92 2.87
C GLU A 155 -18.46 8.72 2.97
N LEU A 156 -17.32 8.07 2.72
CA LEU A 156 -16.02 8.76 2.64
C LEU A 156 -15.96 9.71 1.44
N ALA A 157 -16.59 9.33 0.33
CA ALA A 157 -16.60 10.13 -0.89
C ALA A 157 -17.37 11.47 -0.73
N GLU A 158 -18.28 11.57 0.23
CA GLU A 158 -18.99 12.81 0.54
C GLU A 158 -18.03 13.90 1.04
N ASN A 159 -16.93 13.49 1.67
CA ASN A 159 -15.91 14.41 2.22
C ASN A 159 -14.84 14.84 1.20
N LYS A 160 -14.86 14.34 -0.03
CA LYS A 160 -13.81 14.60 -1.03
C LYS A 160 -13.58 16.07 -1.36
N ASN A 161 -14.58 16.93 -1.14
CA ASN A 161 -14.51 18.37 -1.41
C ASN A 161 -14.07 19.19 -0.18
N ASP A 162 -13.93 18.57 1.00
CA ASP A 162 -13.48 19.25 2.22
C ASP A 162 -11.98 18.99 2.45
N PRO A 163 -11.10 19.97 2.16
CA PRO A 163 -9.65 19.80 2.29
C PRO A 163 -9.17 19.61 3.73
N THR A 164 -10.04 19.78 4.73
CA THR A 164 -9.70 19.57 6.14
C THR A 164 -9.83 18.11 6.57
N THR A 165 -10.44 17.29 5.72
CA THR A 165 -10.57 15.84 5.93
C THR A 165 -9.44 15.10 5.24
N VAL A 166 -9.15 13.87 5.70
CA VAL A 166 -8.18 12.97 5.05
C VAL A 166 -8.60 12.71 3.59
N GLN A 167 -9.88 12.41 3.37
CA GLN A 167 -10.46 12.13 2.07
C GLN A 167 -10.31 13.29 1.10
N GLY A 168 -10.68 14.49 1.54
CA GLY A 168 -10.58 15.70 0.72
C GLY A 168 -9.13 16.11 0.45
N SER A 169 -8.25 15.94 1.45
CA SER A 169 -6.81 16.22 1.27
C SER A 169 -6.20 15.30 0.21
N ILE A 170 -6.49 14.00 0.26
CA ILE A 170 -5.99 13.02 -0.71
C ILE A 170 -6.62 13.28 -2.09
N PHE A 171 -7.95 13.31 -2.17
CA PHE A 171 -8.68 13.43 -3.44
C PHE A 171 -8.27 14.67 -4.22
N GLN A 172 -8.30 15.84 -3.58
CA GLN A 172 -7.99 17.11 -4.24
C GLN A 172 -6.50 17.24 -4.62
N THR A 173 -5.61 16.57 -3.90
CA THR A 173 -4.19 16.57 -4.26
C THR A 173 -3.94 15.66 -5.45
N LEU A 174 -4.53 14.46 -5.48
CA LEU A 174 -4.44 13.56 -6.63
C LEU A 174 -5.05 14.15 -7.90
N ASP A 175 -6.16 14.90 -7.78
CA ASP A 175 -6.81 15.60 -8.91
C ASP A 175 -5.92 16.69 -9.55
N ARG A 176 -4.91 17.17 -8.82
CA ARG A 176 -3.97 18.21 -9.31
C ARG A 176 -2.65 17.66 -9.83
N LEU A 177 -2.32 16.40 -9.53
CA LEU A 177 -1.10 15.74 -9.98
C LEU A 177 -1.21 15.22 -11.41
#